data_eadee2d4f4ced8fa856fbb79fb83af02
#
_entry.id   eadee2d4f4ced8fa856fbb79fb83af02
#
_cell.length_a   1.000
_cell.length_b   1.000
_cell.length_c   1.000
_cell.angle_alpha   90.00
_cell.angle_beta   90.00
_cell.angle_gamma   90.00
#
_symmetry.space_group_name_H-M   'P 1'
#
loop_
_entity.id
_entity.type
_entity.pdbx_description
1 polymer ?
#
loop_
_entity_poly.entity_id
_entity_poly.type
_entity_poly.pdbx_seq_one_letter_code
_entity_poly.pdbx_strand_id
1 'polypeptide(L)'
;WAGRKLWGTLVWLSRNIARQVMTLPNVSMAEKQAFIRHQIAFVHSLRQQLRSEDNTANLQRLLTVEEQQAVVGQNFIALRLTQIMGQMLANWQAEQKIDVWQWQSLDNTLGEIAHIQAGCERINNTPIPYAYFVLLHRTVYLYCFMLPFGLGNTIGWVTPFVVSFVGYTFMALNEIVDEISEPFGTGENELPLGMMCDTIETQLSMLSHQQFAPEQKPRVPANVVI
;
A
#
# COMPACT_ATOMS: atom_id res chain seq x y z
N TRP A 1 -10.43 4.11 -4.75
CA TRP A 1 -11.00 2.77 -4.99
C TRP A 1 -9.97 1.78 -5.52
N ALA A 2 -9.21 2.13 -6.57
CA ALA A 2 -8.21 1.25 -7.17
C ALA A 2 -7.15 0.78 -6.15
N GLY A 3 -6.60 1.67 -5.32
CA GLY A 3 -5.64 1.33 -4.29
C GLY A 3 -6.19 0.33 -3.26
N ARG A 4 -7.45 0.51 -2.81
CA ARG A 4 -8.13 -0.44 -1.91
C ARG A 4 -8.26 -1.83 -2.52
N LYS A 5 -8.60 -1.91 -3.81
CA LYS A 5 -8.71 -3.17 -4.54
C LYS A 5 -7.35 -3.88 -4.66
N LEU A 6 -6.30 -3.15 -5.01
CA LEU A 6 -4.94 -3.70 -5.13
C LEU A 6 -4.45 -4.28 -3.79
N TRP A 7 -4.60 -3.55 -2.69
CA TRP A 7 -4.21 -4.04 -1.36
C TRP A 7 -5.06 -5.22 -0.88
N GLY A 8 -6.38 -5.21 -1.14
CA GLY A 8 -7.24 -6.36 -0.86
C GLY A 8 -6.80 -7.61 -1.63
N THR A 9 -6.40 -7.45 -2.90
CA THR A 9 -5.85 -8.54 -3.72
C THR A 9 -4.47 -8.98 -3.20
N LEU A 10 -3.63 -8.06 -2.72
CA LEU A 10 -2.33 -8.39 -2.11
C LEU A 10 -2.49 -9.29 -0.87
N VAL A 11 -3.47 -9.00 -0.01
CA VAL A 11 -3.77 -9.87 1.16
C VAL A 11 -4.09 -11.29 0.71
N TRP A 12 -4.93 -11.43 -0.31
CA TRP A 12 -5.29 -12.75 -0.85
C TRP A 12 -4.09 -13.47 -1.49
N LEU A 13 -3.31 -12.78 -2.34
CA LEU A 13 -2.14 -13.35 -2.99
C LEU A 13 -1.04 -13.75 -2.01
N SER A 14 -0.82 -12.95 -0.96
CA SER A 14 0.13 -13.29 0.11
C SER A 14 -0.24 -14.59 0.82
N ARG A 15 -1.52 -14.81 1.09
CA ARG A 15 -2.01 -16.08 1.64
C ARG A 15 -1.83 -17.24 0.64
N ASN A 16 -2.14 -16.99 -0.64
CA ASN A 16 -2.04 -18.03 -1.67
C ASN A 16 -0.60 -18.47 -1.90
N ILE A 17 0.35 -17.52 -2.03
CA ILE A 17 1.77 -17.88 -2.21
C ILE A 17 2.32 -18.58 -0.97
N ALA A 18 1.94 -18.15 0.24
CA ALA A 18 2.33 -18.82 1.48
C ALA A 18 1.81 -20.25 1.53
N ARG A 19 0.54 -20.50 1.20
CA ARG A 19 -0.02 -21.84 1.08
C ARG A 19 0.75 -22.67 0.06
N GLN A 20 1.02 -22.14 -1.13
CA GLN A 20 1.76 -22.85 -2.18
C GLN A 20 3.17 -23.21 -1.71
N VAL A 21 3.92 -22.28 -1.13
CA VAL A 21 5.28 -22.51 -0.61
C VAL A 21 5.29 -23.54 0.50
N MET A 22 4.30 -23.52 1.37
CA MET A 22 4.22 -24.49 2.47
C MET A 22 3.88 -25.92 2.02
N THR A 23 3.17 -26.06 0.88
CA THR A 23 2.61 -27.36 0.46
C THR A 23 3.27 -28.00 -0.77
N LEU A 24 3.74 -27.20 -1.73
CA LEU A 24 4.22 -27.73 -3.02
C LEU A 24 5.71 -28.12 -3.03
N PRO A 25 6.66 -27.28 -2.58
CA PRO A 25 8.08 -27.58 -2.66
C PRO A 25 8.53 -28.69 -1.70
N ASN A 26 9.39 -29.58 -2.20
CA ASN A 26 10.10 -30.53 -1.36
C ASN A 26 11.43 -29.93 -0.85
N VAL A 27 11.30 -28.87 -0.06
CA VAL A 27 12.43 -28.14 0.55
C VAL A 27 12.33 -28.18 2.06
N SER A 28 13.44 -27.84 2.74
CA SER A 28 13.47 -27.78 4.19
C SER A 28 12.48 -26.74 4.74
N MET A 29 12.00 -26.94 5.97
CA MET A 29 11.15 -25.97 6.63
C MET A 29 11.83 -24.59 6.75
N ALA A 30 13.16 -24.57 6.97
CA ALA A 30 13.93 -23.34 7.04
C ALA A 30 13.90 -22.52 5.74
N GLU A 31 13.97 -23.19 4.56
CA GLU A 31 13.87 -22.53 3.26
C GLU A 31 12.46 -21.97 3.01
N LYS A 32 11.42 -22.75 3.37
CA LYS A 32 10.02 -22.26 3.31
C LYS A 32 9.82 -21.04 4.18
N GLN A 33 10.32 -21.10 5.40
CA GLN A 33 10.26 -20.03 6.37
C GLN A 33 11.03 -18.78 5.90
N ALA A 34 12.20 -18.95 5.26
CA ALA A 34 12.95 -17.84 4.67
C ALA A 34 12.12 -17.13 3.58
N PHE A 35 11.48 -17.88 2.69
CA PHE A 35 10.62 -17.32 1.65
C PHE A 35 9.46 -16.51 2.27
N ILE A 36 8.82 -17.04 3.30
CA ILE A 36 7.72 -16.35 4.00
C ILE A 36 8.21 -15.06 4.67
N ARG A 37 9.42 -15.05 5.26
CA ARG A 37 10.00 -13.82 5.82
C ARG A 37 10.22 -12.76 4.74
N HIS A 38 10.71 -13.13 3.56
CA HIS A 38 10.86 -12.21 2.44
C HIS A 38 9.51 -11.64 1.98
N GLN A 39 8.46 -12.47 1.94
CA GLN A 39 7.12 -12.01 1.59
C GLN A 39 6.56 -11.01 2.62
N ILE A 40 6.76 -11.24 3.91
CA ILE A 40 6.38 -10.29 4.97
C ILE A 40 7.20 -8.99 4.85
N ALA A 41 8.52 -9.11 4.67
CA ALA A 41 9.39 -7.95 4.46
C ALA A 41 8.99 -7.13 3.22
N PHE A 42 8.58 -7.80 2.14
CA PHE A 42 8.05 -7.15 0.93
C PHE A 42 6.82 -6.30 1.23
N VAL A 43 5.84 -6.85 1.96
CA VAL A 43 4.59 -6.13 2.28
C VAL A 43 4.86 -4.89 3.12
N HIS A 44 5.71 -4.99 4.15
CA HIS A 44 6.12 -3.83 4.97
C HIS A 44 6.92 -2.82 4.14
N SER A 45 7.83 -3.29 3.27
CA SER A 45 8.62 -2.41 2.41
C SER A 45 7.76 -1.65 1.41
N LEU A 46 6.75 -2.31 0.83
CA LEU A 46 5.81 -1.65 -0.07
C LEU A 46 5.01 -0.57 0.66
N ARG A 47 4.48 -0.85 1.86
CA ARG A 47 3.79 0.15 2.68
C ARG A 47 4.67 1.38 2.91
N GLN A 48 5.90 1.15 3.38
CA GLN A 48 6.82 2.23 3.74
C GLN A 48 7.29 3.02 2.52
N GLN A 49 7.47 2.36 1.38
CA GLN A 49 7.76 3.03 0.10
C GLN A 49 6.62 3.95 -0.33
N LEU A 50 5.36 3.51 -0.20
CA LEU A 50 4.19 4.32 -0.56
C LEU A 50 3.97 5.51 0.36
N ARG A 51 4.40 5.41 1.63
CA ARG A 51 4.29 6.47 2.65
C ARG A 51 5.58 7.28 2.84
N SER A 52 6.65 6.94 2.11
CA SER A 52 7.98 7.53 2.30
C SER A 52 8.48 7.42 3.76
N GLU A 53 8.15 6.32 4.44
CA GLU A 53 8.57 6.00 5.81
C GLU A 53 9.91 5.24 5.82
N ASP A 54 10.62 5.25 6.97
CA ASP A 54 11.84 4.45 7.14
C ASP A 54 11.51 2.96 7.33
N ASN A 55 12.21 2.10 6.58
CA ASN A 55 12.02 0.64 6.61
C ASN A 55 13.04 -0.11 7.47
N THR A 56 14.03 0.56 8.03
CA THR A 56 15.18 -0.06 8.68
C THR A 56 14.79 -1.03 9.79
N ALA A 57 13.85 -0.66 10.64
CA ALA A 57 13.41 -1.49 11.77
C ALA A 57 12.76 -2.82 11.32
N ASN A 58 11.93 -2.80 10.28
CA ASN A 58 11.29 -4.01 9.76
C ASN A 58 12.28 -4.92 9.04
N LEU A 59 13.21 -4.35 8.27
CA LEU A 59 14.26 -5.14 7.63
C LEU A 59 15.16 -5.83 8.66
N GLN A 60 15.55 -5.13 9.74
CA GLN A 60 16.36 -5.71 10.82
C GLN A 60 15.63 -6.84 11.56
N ARG A 61 14.32 -6.72 11.72
CA ARG A 61 13.49 -7.72 12.40
C ARG A 61 13.24 -8.98 11.57
N LEU A 62 13.12 -8.84 10.26
CA LEU A 62 12.65 -9.90 9.35
C LEU A 62 13.77 -10.57 8.57
N LEU A 63 14.86 -9.88 8.30
CA LEU A 63 15.94 -10.35 7.44
C LEU A 63 17.22 -10.60 8.22
N THR A 64 18.02 -11.56 7.78
CA THR A 64 19.37 -11.78 8.30
C THR A 64 20.29 -10.62 7.91
N VAL A 65 21.43 -10.48 8.59
CA VAL A 65 22.41 -9.40 8.30
C VAL A 65 22.89 -9.44 6.86
N GLU A 66 23.07 -10.63 6.30
CA GLU A 66 23.51 -10.84 4.91
C GLU A 66 22.41 -10.41 3.93
N GLU A 67 21.14 -10.81 4.18
CA GLU A 67 19.98 -10.43 3.39
C GLU A 67 19.74 -8.90 3.46
N GLN A 68 19.95 -8.28 4.63
CA GLN A 68 19.88 -6.82 4.79
C GLN A 68 20.90 -6.11 3.90
N GLN A 69 22.15 -6.56 3.87
CA GLN A 69 23.20 -5.98 3.02
C GLN A 69 22.84 -6.04 1.53
N ALA A 70 22.09 -7.06 1.11
CA ALA A 70 21.63 -7.20 -0.27
C ALA A 70 20.52 -6.21 -0.68
N VAL A 71 19.83 -5.62 0.29
CA VAL A 71 18.68 -4.71 0.06
C VAL A 71 18.91 -3.29 0.57
N VAL A 72 19.79 -3.09 1.56
CA VAL A 72 20.13 -1.76 2.12
C VAL A 72 20.81 -0.89 1.06
N GLY A 73 20.41 0.37 0.98
CA GLY A 73 20.94 1.35 0.02
C GLY A 73 20.30 1.29 -1.37
N GLN A 74 19.30 0.44 -1.57
CA GLN A 74 18.52 0.41 -2.82
C GLN A 74 17.23 1.24 -2.70
N ASN A 75 16.93 2.02 -3.74
CA ASN A 75 15.73 2.88 -3.77
C ASN A 75 14.41 2.09 -3.85
N PHE A 76 14.46 0.81 -4.27
CA PHE A 76 13.28 -0.03 -4.51
C PHE A 76 13.41 -1.37 -3.78
N ILE A 77 13.32 -1.33 -2.44
CA ILE A 77 13.50 -2.51 -1.58
C ILE A 77 12.44 -3.59 -1.89
N ALA A 78 11.18 -3.21 -2.09
CA ALA A 78 10.11 -4.13 -2.41
C ALA A 78 10.40 -4.90 -3.72
N LEU A 79 10.86 -4.23 -4.77
CA LEU A 79 11.25 -4.85 -6.03
C LEU A 79 12.42 -5.84 -5.83
N ARG A 80 13.41 -5.46 -5.02
CA ARG A 80 14.56 -6.33 -4.74
C ARG A 80 14.15 -7.60 -4.00
N LEU A 81 13.24 -7.50 -3.04
CA LEU A 81 12.70 -8.66 -2.32
C LEU A 81 11.94 -9.60 -3.26
N THR A 82 11.15 -9.06 -4.19
CA THR A 82 10.47 -9.86 -5.24
C THR A 82 11.49 -10.60 -6.11
N GLN A 83 12.59 -9.94 -6.49
CA GLN A 83 13.69 -10.59 -7.24
C GLN A 83 14.34 -11.72 -6.43
N ILE A 84 14.60 -11.51 -5.14
CA ILE A 84 15.18 -12.54 -4.26
C ILE A 84 14.25 -13.75 -4.18
N MET A 85 12.94 -13.52 -3.98
CA MET A 85 11.95 -14.61 -3.96
C MET A 85 11.92 -15.38 -5.29
N GLY A 86 11.96 -14.69 -6.44
CA GLY A 86 12.05 -15.33 -7.75
C GLY A 86 13.32 -16.16 -7.92
N GLN A 87 14.46 -15.67 -7.42
CA GLN A 87 15.72 -16.42 -7.44
C GLN A 87 15.65 -17.69 -6.55
N MET A 88 15.00 -17.61 -5.40
CA MET A 88 14.75 -18.80 -4.55
C MET A 88 13.96 -19.86 -5.31
N LEU A 89 12.89 -19.46 -6.01
CA LEU A 89 12.08 -20.38 -6.83
C LEU A 89 12.91 -21.01 -7.97
N ALA A 90 13.73 -20.22 -8.66
CA ALA A 90 14.61 -20.69 -9.72
C ALA A 90 15.65 -21.70 -9.20
N ASN A 91 16.23 -21.44 -8.02
CA ASN A 91 17.17 -22.36 -7.37
C ASN A 91 16.49 -23.68 -6.99
N TRP A 92 15.28 -23.64 -6.41
CA TRP A 92 14.53 -24.86 -6.08
C TRP A 92 14.19 -25.69 -7.32
N GLN A 93 13.91 -25.06 -8.46
CA GLN A 93 13.66 -25.75 -9.71
C GLN A 93 14.96 -26.37 -10.27
N ALA A 94 16.08 -25.63 -10.25
CA ALA A 94 17.39 -26.14 -10.69
C ALA A 94 17.88 -27.35 -9.85
N GLU A 95 17.57 -27.35 -8.55
CA GLU A 95 17.87 -28.43 -7.61
C GLU A 95 16.83 -29.56 -7.65
N GLN A 96 15.86 -29.52 -8.57
CA GLN A 96 14.77 -30.50 -8.71
C GLN A 96 13.91 -30.69 -7.45
N LYS A 97 13.87 -29.68 -6.59
CA LYS A 97 13.01 -29.63 -5.38
C LYS A 97 11.55 -29.27 -5.70
N ILE A 98 11.31 -28.67 -6.86
CA ILE A 98 10.00 -28.41 -7.46
C ILE A 98 10.03 -28.80 -8.95
N ASP A 99 8.91 -29.26 -9.47
CA ASP A 99 8.75 -29.49 -10.90
C ASP A 99 8.44 -28.19 -11.66
N VAL A 100 8.49 -28.25 -12.99
CA VAL A 100 8.28 -27.08 -13.86
C VAL A 100 6.87 -26.49 -13.68
N TRP A 101 5.85 -27.31 -13.43
CA TRP A 101 4.47 -26.83 -13.25
C TRP A 101 4.28 -26.14 -11.90
N GLN A 102 4.92 -26.69 -10.85
CA GLN A 102 4.93 -26.07 -9.53
C GLN A 102 5.68 -24.74 -9.55
N TRP A 103 6.86 -24.71 -10.21
CA TRP A 103 7.62 -23.47 -10.42
C TRP A 103 6.78 -22.43 -11.14
N GLN A 104 6.15 -22.78 -12.28
CA GLN A 104 5.31 -21.86 -13.05
C GLN A 104 4.12 -21.33 -12.23
N SER A 105 3.49 -22.19 -11.42
CA SER A 105 2.38 -21.76 -10.55
C SER A 105 2.82 -20.76 -9.49
N LEU A 106 3.98 -20.97 -8.88
CA LEU A 106 4.57 -20.07 -7.88
C LEU A 106 5.01 -18.75 -8.51
N ASP A 107 5.70 -18.82 -9.66
CA ASP A 107 6.20 -17.66 -10.40
C ASP A 107 5.04 -16.78 -10.92
N ASN A 108 3.97 -17.38 -11.41
CA ASN A 108 2.76 -16.64 -11.81
C ASN A 108 2.16 -15.87 -10.62
N THR A 109 2.07 -16.51 -9.44
CA THR A 109 1.56 -15.84 -8.24
C THR A 109 2.49 -14.71 -7.79
N LEU A 110 3.79 -14.90 -7.89
CA LEU A 110 4.79 -13.85 -7.61
C LEU A 110 4.70 -12.71 -8.63
N GLY A 111 4.47 -13.02 -9.90
CA GLY A 111 4.22 -12.05 -10.96
C GLY A 111 2.97 -11.19 -10.71
N GLU A 112 1.89 -11.79 -10.21
CA GLU A 112 0.68 -11.03 -9.81
C GLU A 112 0.97 -10.10 -8.62
N ILE A 113 1.79 -10.53 -7.65
CA ILE A 113 2.25 -9.67 -6.53
C ILE A 113 3.07 -8.49 -7.07
N ALA A 114 3.98 -8.71 -8.00
CA ALA A 114 4.75 -7.66 -8.66
C ALA A 114 3.85 -6.70 -9.46
N HIS A 115 2.81 -7.21 -10.10
CA HIS A 115 1.82 -6.38 -10.80
C HIS A 115 1.07 -5.45 -9.83
N ILE A 116 0.72 -5.92 -8.63
CA ILE A 116 0.10 -5.08 -7.59
C ILE A 116 1.07 -4.00 -7.13
N GLN A 117 2.34 -4.34 -6.89
CA GLN A 117 3.38 -3.36 -6.56
C GLN A 117 3.42 -2.24 -7.61
N ALA A 118 3.56 -2.59 -8.89
CA ALA A 118 3.58 -1.63 -9.99
C ALA A 118 2.30 -0.80 -10.06
N GLY A 119 1.15 -1.41 -9.78
CA GLY A 119 -0.14 -0.71 -9.71
C GLY A 119 -0.20 0.32 -8.58
N CYS A 120 0.30 -0.01 -7.39
CA CYS A 120 0.38 0.91 -6.26
C CYS A 120 1.37 2.05 -6.53
N GLU A 121 2.55 1.74 -7.05
CA GLU A 121 3.56 2.74 -7.44
C GLU A 121 3.02 3.69 -8.51
N ARG A 122 2.29 3.18 -9.50
CA ARG A 122 1.63 4.01 -10.51
C ARG A 122 0.64 4.99 -9.89
N ILE A 123 -0.22 4.54 -8.96
CA ILE A 123 -1.19 5.41 -8.29
C ILE A 123 -0.46 6.48 -7.49
N ASN A 124 0.60 6.12 -6.78
CA ASN A 124 1.37 7.03 -5.95
C ASN A 124 2.16 8.06 -6.77
N ASN A 125 2.72 7.66 -7.92
CA ASN A 125 3.61 8.49 -8.73
C ASN A 125 2.89 9.24 -9.87
N THR A 126 1.60 8.97 -10.10
CA THR A 126 0.79 9.67 -11.12
C THR A 126 -0.41 10.37 -10.49
N PRO A 127 -0.19 11.44 -9.71
CA PRO A 127 -1.28 12.22 -9.15
C PRO A 127 -2.11 12.87 -10.27
N ILE A 128 -3.32 13.29 -9.92
CA ILE A 128 -4.20 14.03 -10.84
C ILE A 128 -3.44 15.26 -11.35
N PRO A 129 -3.46 15.55 -12.69
CA PRO A 129 -2.72 16.68 -13.22
C PRO A 129 -3.09 17.97 -12.50
N TYR A 130 -2.08 18.70 -12.02
CA TYR A 130 -2.23 19.94 -11.24
C TYR A 130 -3.16 20.98 -11.89
N ALA A 131 -3.22 20.98 -13.23
CA ALA A 131 -4.09 21.89 -13.98
C ALA A 131 -5.58 21.70 -13.65
N TYR A 132 -6.03 20.46 -13.45
CA TYR A 132 -7.43 20.18 -13.08
C TYR A 132 -7.75 20.69 -11.66
N PHE A 133 -6.83 20.46 -10.73
CA PHE A 133 -6.94 20.94 -9.37
C PHE A 133 -7.03 22.46 -9.31
N VAL A 134 -6.12 23.17 -9.97
CA VAL A 134 -6.12 24.64 -10.03
C VAL A 134 -7.38 25.19 -10.70
N LEU A 135 -7.82 24.58 -11.79
CA LEU A 135 -9.02 25.02 -12.51
C LEU A 135 -10.25 24.89 -11.60
N LEU A 136 -10.41 23.76 -10.92
CA LEU A 136 -11.55 23.50 -10.04
C LEU A 136 -11.58 24.49 -8.88
N HIS A 137 -10.48 24.66 -8.17
CA HIS A 137 -10.37 25.63 -7.07
C HIS A 137 -10.65 27.07 -7.51
N ARG A 138 -10.02 27.51 -8.59
CA ARG A 138 -10.23 28.88 -9.10
C ARG A 138 -11.67 29.11 -9.52
N THR A 139 -12.31 28.13 -10.16
CA THR A 139 -13.70 28.24 -10.59
C THR A 139 -14.64 28.32 -9.38
N VAL A 140 -14.42 27.50 -8.35
CA VAL A 140 -15.22 27.52 -7.12
C VAL A 140 -15.08 28.86 -6.40
N TYR A 141 -13.86 29.35 -6.20
CA TYR A 141 -13.63 30.65 -5.55
C TYR A 141 -14.25 31.80 -6.34
N LEU A 142 -14.08 31.82 -7.66
CA LEU A 142 -14.67 32.85 -8.52
C LEU A 142 -16.20 32.80 -8.46
N TYR A 143 -16.78 31.61 -8.48
CA TYR A 143 -18.21 31.40 -8.36
C TYR A 143 -18.75 31.93 -7.02
N CYS A 144 -18.12 31.52 -5.90
CA CYS A 144 -18.51 32.00 -4.56
C CYS A 144 -18.37 33.53 -4.43
N PHE A 145 -17.35 34.13 -5.07
CA PHE A 145 -17.17 35.58 -5.08
C PHE A 145 -18.24 36.32 -5.90
N MET A 146 -18.68 35.75 -7.02
CA MET A 146 -19.71 36.35 -7.90
C MET A 146 -21.14 36.16 -7.39
N LEU A 147 -21.39 35.13 -6.57
CA LEU A 147 -22.71 34.79 -6.05
C LEU A 147 -23.44 35.94 -5.32
N PRO A 148 -22.80 36.74 -4.44
CA PRO A 148 -23.46 37.88 -3.78
C PRO A 148 -23.98 38.92 -4.75
N PHE A 149 -23.24 39.17 -5.83
CA PHE A 149 -23.64 40.18 -6.84
C PHE A 149 -24.84 39.71 -7.67
N GLY A 150 -24.96 38.39 -7.93
CA GLY A 150 -26.13 37.86 -8.65
C GLY A 150 -27.37 37.73 -7.79
N LEU A 151 -27.24 37.43 -6.50
CA LEU A 151 -28.35 37.17 -5.59
C LEU A 151 -28.81 38.39 -4.81
N GLY A 152 -27.95 39.40 -4.63
CA GLY A 152 -28.22 40.55 -3.78
C GLY A 152 -29.52 41.32 -4.12
N ASN A 153 -29.81 41.47 -5.40
CA ASN A 153 -31.04 42.14 -5.88
C ASN A 153 -32.28 41.23 -5.82
N THR A 154 -32.13 39.93 -5.71
CA THR A 154 -33.25 38.96 -5.78
C THR A 154 -33.74 38.56 -4.39
N ILE A 155 -32.84 38.27 -3.46
CA ILE A 155 -33.18 37.76 -2.12
C ILE A 155 -32.73 38.68 -0.97
N GLY A 156 -32.11 39.81 -1.28
CA GLY A 156 -31.79 40.88 -0.31
C GLY A 156 -31.01 40.38 0.91
N TRP A 157 -31.57 40.59 2.12
CA TRP A 157 -30.93 40.26 3.40
C TRP A 157 -30.63 38.78 3.63
N VAL A 158 -31.24 37.87 2.89
CA VAL A 158 -30.97 36.41 2.97
C VAL A 158 -29.71 36.01 2.21
N THR A 159 -29.22 36.88 1.29
CA THR A 159 -28.05 36.64 0.46
C THR A 159 -26.82 36.14 1.24
N PRO A 160 -26.36 36.76 2.36
CA PRO A 160 -25.17 36.32 3.07
C PRO A 160 -25.29 34.90 3.64
N PHE A 161 -26.48 34.50 4.08
CA PHE A 161 -26.72 33.15 4.60
C PHE A 161 -26.61 32.08 3.49
N VAL A 162 -27.22 32.35 2.33
CA VAL A 162 -27.19 31.47 1.18
C VAL A 162 -25.77 31.36 0.62
N VAL A 163 -25.07 32.47 0.48
CA VAL A 163 -23.66 32.47 -0.01
C VAL A 163 -22.75 31.75 0.95
N SER A 164 -22.89 31.93 2.27
CA SER A 164 -22.09 31.20 3.26
C SER A 164 -22.36 29.72 3.22
N PHE A 165 -23.61 29.28 3.09
CA PHE A 165 -23.93 27.84 3.00
C PHE A 165 -23.39 27.22 1.73
N VAL A 166 -23.54 27.87 0.59
CA VAL A 166 -23.00 27.38 -0.70
C VAL A 166 -21.47 27.34 -0.67
N GLY A 167 -20.83 28.39 -0.16
CA GLY A 167 -19.39 28.47 -0.01
C GLY A 167 -18.84 27.34 0.89
N TYR A 168 -19.48 27.13 2.04
CA TYR A 168 -19.12 26.00 2.93
C TYR A 168 -19.25 24.66 2.23
N THR A 169 -20.34 24.43 1.50
CA THR A 169 -20.57 23.17 0.78
C THR A 169 -19.50 22.91 -0.26
N PHE A 170 -19.12 23.93 -1.03
CA PHE A 170 -18.06 23.77 -2.04
C PHE A 170 -16.67 23.58 -1.41
N MET A 171 -16.36 24.27 -0.30
CA MET A 171 -15.10 24.06 0.42
C MET A 171 -15.01 22.63 1.00
N ALA A 172 -16.09 22.15 1.61
CA ALA A 172 -16.16 20.79 2.12
C ALA A 172 -16.01 19.73 1.00
N LEU A 173 -16.61 19.97 -0.18
CA LEU A 173 -16.42 19.09 -1.32
C LEU A 173 -14.96 19.06 -1.82
N ASN A 174 -14.28 20.20 -1.84
CA ASN A 174 -12.86 20.26 -2.20
C ASN A 174 -12.00 19.47 -1.23
N GLU A 175 -12.23 19.61 0.09
CA GLU A 175 -11.50 18.84 1.12
C GLU A 175 -11.66 17.31 0.91
N ILE A 176 -12.89 16.86 0.61
CA ILE A 176 -13.15 15.44 0.30
C ILE A 176 -12.39 14.99 -0.97
N VAL A 177 -12.32 15.83 -1.99
CA VAL A 177 -11.59 15.50 -3.22
C VAL A 177 -10.09 15.38 -2.96
N ASP A 178 -9.53 16.25 -2.13
CA ASP A 178 -8.11 16.21 -1.74
C ASP A 178 -7.79 14.93 -0.95
N GLU A 179 -8.60 14.58 0.05
CA GLU A 179 -8.45 13.31 0.80
C GLU A 179 -8.54 12.05 -0.09
N ILE A 180 -9.44 12.05 -1.07
CA ILE A 180 -9.58 10.89 -1.98
C ILE A 180 -8.41 10.79 -2.96
N SER A 181 -7.70 11.88 -3.21
CA SER A 181 -6.58 11.94 -4.17
C SER A 181 -5.33 11.22 -3.67
N GLU A 182 -5.13 11.10 -2.36
CA GLU A 182 -3.97 10.47 -1.73
C GLU A 182 -4.35 9.20 -0.93
N PRO A 183 -4.60 8.05 -1.59
CA PRO A 183 -5.18 6.89 -0.93
C PRO A 183 -4.23 6.17 0.04
N PHE A 184 -2.92 6.46 0.01
CA PHE A 184 -1.89 5.77 0.79
C PHE A 184 -1.31 6.59 1.95
N GLY A 185 -1.79 7.79 2.19
CA GLY A 185 -1.34 8.63 3.28
C GLY A 185 -1.67 8.08 4.68
N THR A 186 -1.76 8.99 5.67
CA THR A 186 -2.00 8.65 7.09
C THR A 186 -3.24 9.30 7.68
N GLY A 187 -4.10 9.89 6.85
CA GLY A 187 -5.36 10.53 7.23
C GLY A 187 -6.45 9.54 7.66
N GLU A 188 -7.51 10.04 8.30
CA GLU A 188 -8.59 9.21 8.86
C GLU A 188 -9.38 8.44 7.78
N ASN A 189 -9.50 8.98 6.57
CA ASN A 189 -10.25 8.37 5.45
C ASN A 189 -9.36 7.55 4.50
N GLU A 190 -8.08 7.47 4.77
CA GLU A 190 -7.10 6.77 3.95
C GLU A 190 -7.09 5.26 4.22
N LEU A 191 -6.31 4.54 3.43
CA LEU A 191 -6.26 3.09 3.55
C LEU A 191 -5.44 2.68 4.80
N PRO A 192 -5.99 1.84 5.71
CA PRO A 192 -5.27 1.40 6.91
C PRO A 192 -4.19 0.37 6.57
N LEU A 193 -3.15 0.80 5.85
CA LEU A 193 -2.08 -0.06 5.36
C LEU A 193 -1.35 -0.80 6.49
N GLY A 194 -1.17 -0.14 7.63
CA GLY A 194 -0.54 -0.76 8.80
C GLY A 194 -1.31 -1.98 9.29
N MET A 195 -2.64 -1.86 9.47
CA MET A 195 -3.50 -2.96 9.88
C MET A 195 -3.52 -4.10 8.84
N MET A 196 -3.46 -3.76 7.55
CA MET A 196 -3.39 -4.78 6.50
C MET A 196 -2.06 -5.53 6.50
N CYS A 197 -0.94 -4.84 6.71
CA CYS A 197 0.38 -5.46 6.88
C CYS A 197 0.41 -6.39 8.09
N ASP A 198 -0.09 -5.95 9.25
CA ASP A 198 -0.19 -6.77 10.46
C ASP A 198 -1.04 -8.02 10.25
N THR A 199 -2.14 -7.87 9.53
CA THR A 199 -3.02 -8.99 9.19
C THR A 199 -2.29 -10.02 8.33
N ILE A 200 -1.57 -9.57 7.30
CA ILE A 200 -0.76 -10.45 6.45
C ILE A 200 0.33 -11.12 7.29
N GLU A 201 1.11 -10.36 8.05
CA GLU A 201 2.18 -10.89 8.89
C GLU A 201 1.67 -11.95 9.87
N THR A 202 0.57 -11.67 10.59
CA THR A 202 -0.03 -12.61 11.53
C THR A 202 -0.43 -13.92 10.85
N GLN A 203 -1.07 -13.84 9.70
CA GLN A 203 -1.54 -15.02 8.98
C GLN A 203 -0.40 -15.83 8.37
N LEU A 204 0.60 -15.18 7.80
CA LEU A 204 1.77 -15.84 7.25
C LEU A 204 2.63 -16.47 8.35
N SER A 205 2.75 -15.81 9.50
CA SER A 205 3.42 -16.34 10.69
C SER A 205 2.76 -17.62 11.20
N MET A 206 1.41 -17.64 11.25
CA MET A 206 0.66 -18.85 11.61
C MET A 206 0.91 -19.99 10.62
N LEU A 207 0.89 -19.74 9.31
CA LEU A 207 1.10 -20.75 8.28
C LEU A 207 2.52 -21.32 8.30
N SER A 208 3.52 -20.51 8.62
CA SER A 208 4.94 -20.91 8.65
C SER A 208 5.42 -21.39 10.02
N HIS A 209 4.54 -21.39 11.03
CA HIS A 209 4.89 -21.69 12.42
C HIS A 209 6.06 -20.84 12.96
N GLN A 210 6.12 -19.56 12.54
CA GLN A 210 7.10 -18.58 12.99
C GLN A 210 6.44 -17.54 13.89
N GLN A 211 7.22 -17.02 14.84
CA GLN A 211 6.84 -15.85 15.62
C GLN A 211 7.88 -14.76 15.41
N PHE A 212 7.44 -13.60 14.95
CA PHE A 212 8.29 -12.43 14.78
C PHE A 212 8.08 -11.47 15.97
N ALA A 213 9.12 -10.74 16.32
CA ALA A 213 8.96 -9.64 17.27
C ALA A 213 7.95 -8.63 16.71
N PRO A 214 7.04 -8.08 17.52
CA PRO A 214 6.04 -7.13 17.04
C PRO A 214 6.71 -5.88 16.45
N GLU A 215 6.10 -5.30 15.43
CA GLU A 215 6.55 -4.03 14.88
C GLU A 215 6.49 -2.95 15.97
N GLN A 216 7.58 -2.18 16.12
CA GLN A 216 7.58 -1.01 17.00
C GLN A 216 6.81 0.11 16.29
N LYS A 217 5.50 0.17 16.55
CA LYS A 217 4.65 1.24 15.99
C LYS A 217 4.89 2.55 16.75
N PRO A 218 4.97 3.69 16.06
CA PRO A 218 4.85 4.97 16.73
C PRO A 218 3.51 5.01 17.50
N ARG A 219 3.51 5.57 18.71
CA ARG A 219 2.29 5.72 19.52
C ARG A 219 1.37 6.70 18.82
N VAL A 220 0.36 6.18 18.13
CA VAL A 220 -0.69 6.98 17.49
C VAL A 220 -1.86 7.10 18.46
N PRO A 221 -2.56 8.25 18.50
CA PRO A 221 -3.79 8.38 19.26
C PRO A 221 -4.79 7.30 18.89
N ALA A 222 -5.53 6.75 19.86
CA ALA A 222 -6.41 5.60 19.70
C ALA A 222 -7.54 5.75 18.66
N ASN A 223 -7.70 6.92 18.07
CA ASN A 223 -8.78 7.26 17.13
C ASN A 223 -8.38 7.17 15.66
N VAL A 224 -7.13 6.89 15.35
CA VAL A 224 -6.64 6.79 13.96
C VAL A 224 -6.21 5.35 13.70
N VAL A 225 -6.90 4.69 12.76
CA VAL A 225 -6.55 3.34 12.28
C VAL A 225 -5.53 3.49 11.16
N ILE A 226 -4.25 3.26 11.46
CA ILE A 226 -3.12 3.39 10.52
C ILE A 226 -2.84 2.07 9.81
#